data_5050c1d61abfe914f9dbee98511a600c
#
_entry.id   5050c1d61abfe914f9dbee98511a600c
#
_cell.length_a   1.000
_cell.length_b   1.000
_cell.length_c   1.000
_cell.angle_alpha   90.00
_cell.angle_beta   90.00
_cell.angle_gamma   90.00
#
_symmetry.space_group_name_H-M   'P 1'
#
loop_
_entity.id
_entity.type
_entity.pdbx_description
1 polymer ?
#
loop_
_entity_poly.entity_id
_entity_poly.type
_entity_poly.pdbx_seq_one_letter_code
_entity_poly.pdbx_strand_id
1 'polypeptide(L)'
;MDLNWTYYNPDTPAERVLLVGPSLGGNAAHQWTRVAAELIDDARVVFVDLPGTGLGSVWDDADEPTLDAVADGIARVAAEVRADLGADLPVYFAGLSISGATALHLARDHADEFSGVVVVASAATVGEPARWLERADQVEATGTQQLVEETTKRWFTPMFRAQQPAVVDVIMEGLSVADDHSYAQLCRALAAHDVRDDLPYITLPVVMVAGERDTSTPIANVELVAETVQRGELHVVPEAAHQVTVCRPADVARIIRGLFTRGQTSKVVSESAD
;
A
#
# COMPACT_ATOMS: atom_id res chain seq x y z
N MET A 1 15.35 -8.12 -0.64
CA MET A 1 14.26 -8.67 0.20
C MET A 1 13.34 -9.55 -0.61
N ASP A 2 13.02 -10.75 -0.18
CA ASP A 2 12.07 -11.63 -0.84
C ASP A 2 10.70 -11.50 -0.18
N LEU A 3 9.68 -11.17 -0.98
CA LEU A 3 8.31 -11.01 -0.50
C LEU A 3 7.42 -12.13 -1.02
N ASN A 4 6.52 -12.61 -0.15
CA ASN A 4 5.53 -13.62 -0.53
C ASN A 4 4.32 -12.94 -1.19
N TRP A 5 3.79 -13.60 -2.22
CA TRP A 5 2.64 -13.09 -2.93
C TRP A 5 1.68 -14.22 -3.37
N THR A 6 0.41 -13.85 -3.59
CA THR A 6 -0.62 -14.77 -4.07
C THR A 6 -1.60 -14.06 -5.01
N TYR A 7 -2.14 -14.79 -5.98
CA TYR A 7 -3.25 -14.27 -6.78
C TYR A 7 -4.56 -14.29 -6.01
N TYR A 8 -5.35 -13.22 -6.15
CA TYR A 8 -6.75 -13.23 -5.76
C TYR A 8 -7.63 -13.96 -6.78
N ASN A 9 -7.41 -13.70 -8.08
CA ASN A 9 -8.22 -14.21 -9.20
C ASN A 9 -7.33 -14.88 -10.26
N PRO A 10 -6.72 -16.06 -9.98
CA PRO A 10 -5.69 -16.68 -10.84
C PRO A 10 -6.19 -17.06 -12.24
N ASP A 11 -7.47 -17.39 -12.38
CA ASP A 11 -8.05 -17.88 -13.63
C ASP A 11 -8.71 -16.78 -14.49
N THR A 12 -8.81 -15.55 -13.99
CA THR A 12 -9.43 -14.45 -14.73
C THR A 12 -8.45 -13.90 -15.77
N PRO A 13 -8.78 -13.90 -17.07
CA PRO A 13 -7.98 -13.20 -18.06
C PRO A 13 -7.90 -11.71 -17.70
N ALA A 14 -6.71 -11.14 -17.78
CA ALA A 14 -6.51 -9.74 -17.48
C ALA A 14 -5.54 -9.08 -18.46
N GLU A 15 -5.82 -7.84 -18.81
CA GLU A 15 -4.97 -7.00 -19.64
C GLU A 15 -3.94 -6.21 -18.81
N ARG A 16 -3.99 -6.33 -17.50
CA ARG A 16 -3.11 -5.66 -16.54
C ARG A 16 -3.02 -6.40 -15.21
N VAL A 17 -1.99 -6.07 -14.45
CA VAL A 17 -1.76 -6.59 -13.10
C VAL A 17 -1.87 -5.45 -12.09
N LEU A 18 -2.52 -5.71 -10.96
CA LEU A 18 -2.54 -4.84 -9.79
C LEU A 18 -1.94 -5.59 -8.59
N LEU A 19 -0.74 -5.18 -8.19
CA LEU A 19 -0.17 -5.63 -6.92
C LEU A 19 -0.74 -4.76 -5.80
N VAL A 20 -1.08 -5.36 -4.65
CA VAL A 20 -1.59 -4.60 -3.50
C VAL A 20 -0.84 -4.96 -2.23
N GLY A 21 -0.49 -3.95 -1.43
CA GLY A 21 0.27 -4.11 -0.19
C GLY A 21 -0.49 -3.59 1.05
N PRO A 22 -0.32 -4.25 2.23
CA PRO A 22 -1.05 -3.96 3.45
C PRO A 22 -0.49 -2.77 4.22
N SER A 23 -1.21 -2.37 5.29
CA SER A 23 -0.68 -1.50 6.34
C SER A 23 0.31 -2.25 7.24
N LEU A 24 1.09 -1.52 8.03
CA LEU A 24 2.02 -2.07 9.03
C LEU A 24 1.29 -3.03 9.99
N GLY A 25 1.77 -4.27 10.07
CA GLY A 25 1.15 -5.33 10.85
C GLY A 25 -0.16 -5.87 10.24
N GLY A 26 -0.51 -5.43 9.03
CA GLY A 26 -1.71 -5.89 8.33
C GLY A 26 -1.44 -7.11 7.45
N ASN A 27 -2.52 -7.76 7.02
CA ASN A 27 -2.53 -8.84 6.05
C ASN A 27 -3.13 -8.33 4.74
N ALA A 28 -2.45 -8.53 3.61
CA ALA A 28 -2.90 -8.01 2.32
C ALA A 28 -4.27 -8.57 1.92
N ALA A 29 -4.50 -9.87 2.09
CA ALA A 29 -5.79 -10.48 1.77
C ALA A 29 -6.93 -9.90 2.63
N HIS A 30 -6.73 -9.74 3.95
CA HIS A 30 -7.75 -9.18 4.82
C HIS A 30 -8.11 -7.73 4.47
N GLN A 31 -7.13 -6.92 4.08
CA GLN A 31 -7.32 -5.49 3.85
C GLN A 31 -7.76 -5.17 2.41
N TRP A 32 -7.50 -6.06 1.44
CA TRP A 32 -7.75 -5.76 0.03
C TRP A 32 -8.77 -6.64 -0.66
N THR A 33 -9.19 -7.79 -0.08
CA THR A 33 -10.16 -8.71 -0.71
C THR A 33 -11.44 -8.02 -1.18
N ARG A 34 -11.95 -7.05 -0.40
CA ARG A 34 -13.18 -6.34 -0.78
C ARG A 34 -12.97 -5.41 -1.99
N VAL A 35 -11.81 -4.79 -2.08
CA VAL A 35 -11.42 -3.97 -3.27
C VAL A 35 -11.14 -4.88 -4.46
N ALA A 36 -10.42 -6.00 -4.24
CA ALA A 36 -10.10 -6.96 -5.28
C ALA A 36 -11.38 -7.57 -5.92
N ALA A 37 -12.40 -7.85 -5.11
CA ALA A 37 -13.69 -8.33 -5.60
C ALA A 37 -14.39 -7.34 -6.54
N GLU A 38 -14.25 -6.04 -6.28
CA GLU A 38 -14.76 -4.98 -7.16
C GLU A 38 -13.97 -4.88 -8.47
N LEU A 39 -12.71 -5.33 -8.51
CA LEU A 39 -11.79 -5.20 -9.64
C LEU A 39 -11.58 -6.51 -10.40
N ILE A 40 -12.38 -7.55 -10.11
CA ILE A 40 -12.17 -8.90 -10.63
C ILE A 40 -12.13 -8.97 -12.17
N ASP A 41 -12.91 -8.13 -12.84
CA ASP A 41 -12.98 -8.06 -14.31
C ASP A 41 -12.01 -7.01 -14.91
N ASP A 42 -11.35 -6.20 -14.05
CA ASP A 42 -10.53 -5.09 -14.50
C ASP A 42 -9.03 -5.43 -14.51
N ALA A 43 -8.57 -6.29 -13.58
CA ALA A 43 -7.15 -6.61 -13.42
C ALA A 43 -6.93 -7.99 -12.80
N ARG A 44 -5.77 -8.59 -13.04
CA ARG A 44 -5.23 -9.66 -12.22
C ARG A 44 -4.71 -9.04 -10.92
N VAL A 45 -5.40 -9.33 -9.80
CA VAL A 45 -5.02 -8.78 -8.50
C VAL A 45 -4.08 -9.76 -7.78
N VAL A 46 -2.98 -9.21 -7.25
CA VAL A 46 -1.93 -9.93 -6.52
C VAL A 46 -1.79 -9.34 -5.14
N PHE A 47 -1.99 -10.14 -4.10
CA PHE A 47 -1.69 -9.77 -2.73
C PHE A 47 -0.20 -9.95 -2.47
N VAL A 48 0.45 -8.91 -1.95
CA VAL A 48 1.85 -8.94 -1.53
C VAL A 48 1.89 -8.71 -0.04
N ASP A 49 2.33 -9.69 0.74
CA ASP A 49 2.46 -9.55 2.18
C ASP A 49 3.85 -9.01 2.56
N LEU A 50 3.86 -8.11 3.53
CA LEU A 50 5.10 -7.60 4.13
C LEU A 50 5.69 -8.64 5.08
N PRO A 51 7.01 -8.55 5.39
CA PRO A 51 7.65 -9.46 6.33
C PRO A 51 6.89 -9.58 7.66
N GLY A 52 6.74 -10.82 8.12
CA GLY A 52 6.11 -11.13 9.39
C GLY A 52 4.59 -10.99 9.45
N THR A 53 3.92 -10.83 8.30
CA THR A 53 2.46 -10.74 8.22
C THR A 53 1.90 -11.62 7.12
N GLY A 54 0.66 -12.10 7.27
CA GLY A 54 0.00 -12.92 6.26
C GLY A 54 0.81 -14.17 5.92
N LEU A 55 1.20 -14.31 4.67
CA LEU A 55 2.10 -15.35 4.17
C LEU A 55 3.57 -14.89 4.10
N GLY A 56 3.85 -13.64 4.49
CA GLY A 56 5.20 -13.08 4.47
C GLY A 56 6.15 -13.82 5.41
N SER A 57 7.35 -14.13 4.91
CA SER A 57 8.44 -14.65 5.76
C SER A 57 8.82 -13.61 6.83
N VAL A 58 9.44 -14.05 7.92
CA VAL A 58 10.00 -13.12 8.90
C VAL A 58 11.11 -12.27 8.25
N TRP A 59 11.34 -11.08 8.81
CA TRP A 59 12.40 -10.18 8.34
C TRP A 59 13.76 -10.89 8.36
N ASP A 60 14.50 -10.80 7.26
CA ASP A 60 15.89 -11.26 7.20
C ASP A 60 16.82 -10.12 7.66
N ASP A 61 17.60 -10.35 8.71
CA ASP A 61 18.54 -9.37 9.24
C ASP A 61 19.68 -8.99 8.27
N ALA A 62 19.80 -9.69 7.15
CA ALA A 62 20.67 -9.28 6.05
C ALA A 62 20.11 -8.13 5.23
N ASP A 63 18.79 -7.89 5.28
CA ASP A 63 18.14 -6.75 4.62
C ASP A 63 18.20 -5.50 5.52
N GLU A 64 18.54 -4.36 4.94
CA GLU A 64 18.46 -3.07 5.65
C GLU A 64 17.01 -2.68 5.92
N PRO A 65 16.64 -2.17 7.12
CA PRO A 65 15.30 -1.77 7.46
C PRO A 65 14.94 -0.41 6.83
N THR A 66 14.76 -0.41 5.52
CA THR A 66 14.38 0.75 4.70
C THR A 66 13.19 0.45 3.81
N LEU A 67 12.43 1.47 3.44
CA LEU A 67 11.35 1.30 2.45
C LEU A 67 11.91 1.11 1.03
N ASP A 68 13.17 1.47 0.77
CA ASP A 68 13.86 1.13 -0.48
C ASP A 68 14.00 -0.38 -0.64
N ALA A 69 14.45 -1.09 0.42
CA ALA A 69 14.56 -2.54 0.39
C ALA A 69 13.20 -3.23 0.18
N VAL A 70 12.12 -2.67 0.76
CA VAL A 70 10.75 -3.16 0.53
C VAL A 70 10.29 -2.88 -0.90
N ALA A 71 10.58 -1.70 -1.44
CA ALA A 71 10.27 -1.34 -2.83
C ALA A 71 10.97 -2.26 -3.83
N ASP A 72 12.27 -2.53 -3.63
CA ASP A 72 13.02 -3.52 -4.42
C ASP A 72 12.39 -4.91 -4.35
N GLY A 73 11.86 -5.31 -3.20
CA GLY A 73 11.13 -6.56 -3.04
C GLY A 73 9.85 -6.59 -3.87
N ILE A 74 9.06 -5.52 -3.85
CA ILE A 74 7.82 -5.39 -4.65
C ILE A 74 8.13 -5.36 -6.15
N ALA A 75 9.20 -4.68 -6.58
CA ALA A 75 9.64 -4.68 -7.98
C ALA A 75 10.02 -6.10 -8.46
N ARG A 76 10.69 -6.90 -7.61
CA ARG A 76 10.94 -8.32 -7.91
C ARG A 76 9.65 -9.12 -8.05
N VAL A 77 8.68 -8.94 -7.15
CA VAL A 77 7.35 -9.57 -7.29
C VAL A 77 6.69 -9.19 -8.62
N ALA A 78 6.78 -7.94 -9.06
CA ALA A 78 6.25 -7.52 -10.35
C ALA A 78 6.92 -8.27 -11.52
N ALA A 79 8.24 -8.48 -11.46
CA ALA A 79 8.97 -9.25 -12.46
C ALA A 79 8.59 -10.75 -12.45
N GLU A 80 8.45 -11.35 -11.26
CA GLU A 80 8.02 -12.75 -11.09
C GLU A 80 6.61 -12.98 -11.65
N VAL A 81 5.67 -12.07 -11.34
CA VAL A 81 4.29 -12.14 -11.83
C VAL A 81 4.24 -12.02 -13.36
N ARG A 82 5.03 -11.12 -13.97
CA ARG A 82 5.15 -11.06 -15.43
C ARG A 82 5.69 -12.36 -16.03
N ALA A 83 6.72 -12.94 -15.40
CA ALA A 83 7.30 -14.20 -15.85
C ALA A 83 6.30 -15.36 -15.73
N ASP A 84 5.53 -15.44 -14.64
CA ASP A 84 4.50 -16.46 -14.41
C ASP A 84 3.36 -16.35 -15.43
N LEU A 85 2.92 -15.13 -15.74
CA LEU A 85 1.88 -14.88 -16.74
C LEU A 85 2.36 -15.05 -18.18
N GLY A 86 3.68 -15.07 -18.42
CA GLY A 86 4.27 -15.16 -19.75
C GLY A 86 3.88 -13.99 -20.67
N ALA A 87 3.56 -12.82 -20.12
CA ALA A 87 3.07 -11.66 -20.86
C ALA A 87 3.61 -10.36 -20.26
N ASP A 88 3.95 -9.42 -21.14
CA ASP A 88 4.36 -8.07 -20.77
C ASP A 88 3.11 -7.18 -20.55
N LEU A 89 2.47 -7.38 -19.41
CA LEU A 89 1.28 -6.62 -19.02
C LEU A 89 1.65 -5.37 -18.22
N PRO A 90 0.87 -4.28 -18.37
CA PRO A 90 0.99 -3.13 -17.50
C PRO A 90 0.81 -3.54 -16.02
N VAL A 91 1.77 -3.18 -15.16
CA VAL A 91 1.71 -3.44 -13.72
C VAL A 91 1.47 -2.15 -12.99
N TYR A 92 0.53 -2.18 -12.06
CA TYR A 92 0.21 -1.12 -11.13
C TYR A 92 0.44 -1.60 -9.70
N PHE A 93 0.73 -0.67 -8.80
CA PHE A 93 0.82 -0.97 -7.38
C PHE A 93 -0.15 -0.09 -6.59
N ALA A 94 -0.87 -0.66 -5.62
CA ALA A 94 -1.68 0.07 -4.66
C ALA A 94 -1.29 -0.31 -3.23
N GLY A 95 -0.79 0.65 -2.47
CA GLY A 95 -0.31 0.43 -1.11
C GLY A 95 -1.16 1.15 -0.07
N LEU A 96 -1.48 0.47 1.03
CA LEU A 96 -2.11 1.06 2.20
C LEU A 96 -1.06 1.41 3.27
N SER A 97 -1.05 2.67 3.74
CA SER A 97 -0.19 3.11 4.84
C SER A 97 1.31 2.89 4.54
N ILE A 98 2.04 2.04 5.25
CA ILE A 98 3.45 1.73 4.97
C ILE A 98 3.66 1.29 3.51
N SER A 99 2.80 0.43 2.98
CA SER A 99 2.89 0.07 1.56
C SER A 99 2.57 1.25 0.64
N GLY A 100 1.76 2.22 1.08
CA GLY A 100 1.56 3.49 0.39
C GLY A 100 2.81 4.37 0.40
N ALA A 101 3.53 4.44 1.52
CA ALA A 101 4.84 5.08 1.59
C ALA A 101 5.84 4.38 0.64
N THR A 102 5.87 3.04 0.65
CA THR A 102 6.69 2.24 -0.28
C THR A 102 6.34 2.51 -1.75
N ALA A 103 5.06 2.79 -2.07
CA ALA A 103 4.65 3.14 -3.43
C ALA A 103 5.33 4.42 -3.96
N LEU A 104 5.70 5.36 -3.08
CA LEU A 104 6.45 6.56 -3.47
C LEU A 104 7.92 6.21 -3.80
N HIS A 105 8.53 5.26 -3.08
CA HIS A 105 9.86 4.73 -3.42
C HIS A 105 9.81 3.98 -4.77
N LEU A 106 8.78 3.15 -5.03
CA LEU A 106 8.58 2.54 -6.35
C LEU A 106 8.45 3.58 -7.45
N ALA A 107 7.69 4.65 -7.21
CA ALA A 107 7.50 5.71 -8.20
C ALA A 107 8.78 6.51 -8.47
N ARG A 108 9.69 6.60 -7.49
CA ARG A 108 11.00 7.25 -7.60
C ARG A 108 11.99 6.36 -8.35
N ASP A 109 12.14 5.09 -7.92
CA ASP A 109 13.29 4.26 -8.30
C ASP A 109 12.96 3.21 -9.37
N HIS A 110 11.68 2.81 -9.50
CA HIS A 110 11.20 1.76 -10.40
C HIS A 110 10.13 2.24 -11.39
N ALA A 111 10.20 3.52 -11.79
CA ALA A 111 9.17 4.14 -12.65
C ALA A 111 8.97 3.41 -13.99
N ASP A 112 10.00 2.79 -14.54
CA ASP A 112 9.94 2.05 -15.82
C ASP A 112 9.26 0.68 -15.67
N GLU A 113 9.15 0.16 -14.46
CA GLU A 113 8.56 -1.16 -14.17
C GLU A 113 7.06 -1.08 -13.87
N PHE A 114 6.55 0.09 -13.54
CA PHE A 114 5.15 0.31 -13.19
C PHE A 114 4.46 1.31 -14.12
N SER A 115 3.15 1.13 -14.33
CA SER A 115 2.32 2.04 -15.12
C SER A 115 1.65 3.12 -14.28
N GLY A 116 1.73 3.02 -12.95
CA GLY A 116 1.22 3.96 -11.98
C GLY A 116 1.07 3.37 -10.60
N VAL A 117 0.96 4.23 -9.58
CA VAL A 117 0.78 3.82 -8.19
C VAL A 117 -0.41 4.50 -7.54
N VAL A 118 -1.04 3.80 -6.58
CA VAL A 118 -2.07 4.34 -5.70
C VAL A 118 -1.57 4.30 -4.26
N VAL A 119 -1.48 5.46 -3.66
CA VAL A 119 -1.01 5.68 -2.29
C VAL A 119 -2.22 5.90 -1.40
N VAL A 120 -2.59 4.92 -0.59
CA VAL A 120 -3.75 4.99 0.28
C VAL A 120 -3.33 5.27 1.72
N ALA A 121 -3.88 6.32 2.32
CA ALA A 121 -3.64 6.68 3.73
C ALA A 121 -2.15 6.75 4.08
N SER A 122 -1.36 7.44 3.24
CA SER A 122 0.10 7.60 3.41
C SER A 122 0.57 8.95 2.87
N ALA A 123 1.85 9.27 3.05
CA ALA A 123 2.43 10.55 2.67
C ALA A 123 3.96 10.43 2.44
N ALA A 124 4.61 11.54 2.05
CA ALA A 124 6.07 11.61 1.84
C ALA A 124 6.89 11.45 3.13
N THR A 125 6.26 11.69 4.28
CA THR A 125 6.75 11.36 5.63
C THR A 125 5.56 10.87 6.45
N VAL A 126 5.77 9.90 7.33
CA VAL A 126 4.69 9.33 8.15
C VAL A 126 5.04 9.46 9.62
N GLY A 127 4.41 10.41 10.31
CA GLY A 127 4.68 10.67 11.72
C GLY A 127 6.10 11.19 11.97
N GLU A 128 6.52 11.11 13.23
CA GLU A 128 7.85 11.55 13.67
C GLU A 128 8.80 10.35 13.77
N PRO A 129 10.04 10.41 13.21
CA PRO A 129 11.01 9.32 13.25
C PRO A 129 11.23 8.73 14.66
N ALA A 130 11.40 9.59 15.68
CA ALA A 130 11.64 9.15 17.05
C ALA A 130 10.51 8.26 17.59
N ARG A 131 9.25 8.54 17.24
CA ARG A 131 8.09 7.73 17.66
C ARG A 131 8.06 6.35 17.01
N TRP A 132 8.57 6.23 15.80
CA TRP A 132 8.68 4.93 15.13
C TRP A 132 9.77 4.08 15.77
N LEU A 133 10.91 4.69 16.15
CA LEU A 133 11.97 4.00 16.89
C LEU A 133 11.49 3.56 18.28
N GLU A 134 10.82 4.43 19.03
CA GLU A 134 10.21 4.08 20.32
C GLU A 134 9.20 2.93 20.17
N ARG A 135 8.42 2.91 19.09
CA ARG A 135 7.46 1.82 18.81
C ARG A 135 8.17 0.52 18.46
N ALA A 136 9.27 0.58 17.71
CA ALA A 136 10.09 -0.60 17.43
C ALA A 136 10.58 -1.24 18.74
N ASP A 137 11.19 -0.45 19.61
CA ASP A 137 11.70 -0.91 20.90
C ASP A 137 10.58 -1.44 21.82
N GLN A 138 9.42 -0.77 21.82
CA GLN A 138 8.25 -1.21 22.58
C GLN A 138 7.76 -2.59 22.09
N VAL A 139 7.64 -2.78 20.78
CA VAL A 139 7.14 -4.05 20.22
C VAL A 139 8.12 -5.18 20.45
N GLU A 140 9.42 -4.96 20.31
CA GLU A 140 10.42 -5.95 20.66
C GLU A 140 10.37 -6.38 22.14
N ALA A 141 10.00 -5.45 23.02
CA ALA A 141 9.89 -5.73 24.44
C ALA A 141 8.57 -6.38 24.87
N THR A 142 7.44 -6.05 24.19
CA THR A 142 6.10 -6.34 24.72
C THR A 142 5.12 -6.94 23.69
N GLY A 143 5.52 -7.03 22.43
CA GLY A 143 4.74 -7.61 21.33
C GLY A 143 3.75 -6.65 20.70
N THR A 144 3.28 -7.01 19.50
CA THR A 144 2.30 -6.25 18.70
C THR A 144 0.90 -6.26 19.30
N GLN A 145 0.54 -7.30 20.03
CA GLN A 145 -0.81 -7.46 20.61
C GLN A 145 -1.23 -6.25 21.47
N GLN A 146 -0.30 -5.61 22.17
CA GLN A 146 -0.60 -4.43 22.99
C GLN A 146 -1.01 -3.21 22.19
N LEU A 147 -0.73 -3.18 20.90
CA LEU A 147 -1.09 -2.07 20.01
C LEU A 147 -2.54 -2.14 19.54
N VAL A 148 -3.21 -3.28 19.65
CA VAL A 148 -4.52 -3.56 19.04
C VAL A 148 -5.58 -2.55 19.46
N GLU A 149 -5.75 -2.29 20.75
CA GLU A 149 -6.83 -1.42 21.24
C GLU A 149 -6.69 0.02 20.73
N GLU A 150 -5.49 0.60 20.83
CA GLU A 150 -5.24 1.97 20.37
C GLU A 150 -5.33 2.07 18.85
N THR A 151 -4.75 1.10 18.14
CA THR A 151 -4.77 1.07 16.67
C THR A 151 -6.19 0.92 16.13
N THR A 152 -7.03 0.10 16.76
CA THR A 152 -8.45 -0.01 16.40
C THR A 152 -9.16 1.34 16.42
N LYS A 153 -8.89 2.16 17.41
CA LYS A 153 -9.51 3.49 17.55
C LYS A 153 -9.05 4.48 16.48
N ARG A 154 -7.81 4.35 16.01
CA ARG A 154 -7.23 5.20 14.94
C ARG A 154 -7.61 4.74 13.55
N TRP A 155 -7.66 3.41 13.34
CA TRP A 155 -7.88 2.83 12.02
C TRP A 155 -9.33 2.88 11.57
N PHE A 156 -10.29 2.86 12.51
CA PHE A 156 -11.71 2.78 12.20
C PHE A 156 -12.52 3.86 12.91
N THR A 157 -13.47 4.46 12.20
CA THR A 157 -14.43 5.37 12.81
C THR A 157 -15.30 4.64 13.86
N PRO A 158 -15.82 5.35 14.90
CA PRO A 158 -16.72 4.74 15.87
C PRO A 158 -17.94 4.08 15.22
N MET A 159 -18.48 4.70 14.16
CA MET A 159 -19.62 4.19 13.41
C MET A 159 -19.29 2.86 12.72
N PHE A 160 -18.15 2.79 12.02
CA PHE A 160 -17.73 1.54 11.35
C PHE A 160 -17.52 0.40 12.34
N ARG A 161 -16.86 0.68 13.48
CA ARG A 161 -16.66 -0.31 14.55
C ARG A 161 -17.97 -0.88 15.10
N ALA A 162 -18.99 -0.02 15.23
CA ALA A 162 -20.30 -0.44 15.72
C ALA A 162 -21.10 -1.24 14.68
N GLN A 163 -20.97 -0.91 13.39
CA GLN A 163 -21.72 -1.54 12.31
C GLN A 163 -21.07 -2.81 11.77
N GLN A 164 -19.74 -2.92 11.84
CA GLN A 164 -18.94 -3.99 11.23
C GLN A 164 -17.93 -4.60 12.21
N PRO A 165 -18.32 -4.99 13.46
CA PRO A 165 -17.37 -5.45 14.48
C PRO A 165 -16.57 -6.67 14.01
N ALA A 166 -17.20 -7.63 13.34
CA ALA A 166 -16.51 -8.85 12.86
C ALA A 166 -15.44 -8.53 11.79
N VAL A 167 -15.65 -7.50 10.96
CA VAL A 167 -14.63 -7.06 9.98
C VAL A 167 -13.46 -6.42 10.72
N VAL A 168 -13.75 -5.59 11.72
CA VAL A 168 -12.70 -4.97 12.55
C VAL A 168 -11.87 -6.05 13.25
N ASP A 169 -12.51 -7.07 13.83
CA ASP A 169 -11.83 -8.16 14.53
C ASP A 169 -10.87 -8.90 13.60
N VAL A 170 -11.28 -9.25 12.37
CA VAL A 170 -10.42 -9.92 11.37
C VAL A 170 -9.19 -9.06 11.01
N ILE A 171 -9.38 -7.74 10.81
CA ILE A 171 -8.26 -6.85 10.49
C ILE A 171 -7.30 -6.73 11.67
N MET A 172 -7.82 -6.61 12.89
CA MET A 172 -7.01 -6.42 14.09
C MET A 172 -6.33 -7.72 14.55
N GLU A 173 -6.90 -8.88 14.20
CA GLU A 173 -6.23 -10.17 14.39
C GLU A 173 -4.90 -10.22 13.65
N GLY A 174 -4.84 -9.72 12.39
CA GLY A 174 -3.58 -9.62 11.64
C GLY A 174 -2.50 -8.89 12.42
N LEU A 175 -2.82 -7.73 13.02
CA LEU A 175 -1.88 -6.98 13.84
C LEU A 175 -1.48 -7.76 15.11
N SER A 176 -2.41 -8.46 15.73
CA SER A 176 -2.15 -9.17 17.00
C SER A 176 -1.22 -10.36 16.86
N VAL A 177 -1.14 -10.96 15.66
CA VAL A 177 -0.32 -12.14 15.35
C VAL A 177 0.89 -11.82 14.47
N ALA A 178 1.09 -10.54 14.11
CA ALA A 178 2.25 -10.13 13.36
C ALA A 178 3.55 -10.46 14.11
N ASP A 179 4.58 -10.88 13.39
CA ASP A 179 5.90 -11.14 13.98
C ASP A 179 6.50 -9.85 14.54
N ASP A 180 6.82 -9.87 15.83
CA ASP A 180 7.24 -8.68 16.58
C ASP A 180 8.55 -8.10 16.04
N HIS A 181 9.52 -8.95 15.67
CA HIS A 181 10.80 -8.51 15.11
C HIS A 181 10.60 -7.84 13.74
N SER A 182 9.87 -8.50 12.84
CA SER A 182 9.56 -7.95 11.51
C SER A 182 8.79 -6.63 11.60
N TYR A 183 7.83 -6.53 12.50
CA TYR A 183 7.10 -5.30 12.77
C TYR A 183 8.05 -4.17 13.24
N ALA A 184 8.99 -4.47 14.14
CA ALA A 184 9.96 -3.51 14.62
C ALA A 184 10.90 -3.03 13.50
N GLN A 185 11.37 -3.93 12.62
CA GLN A 185 12.17 -3.53 11.46
C GLN A 185 11.39 -2.63 10.49
N LEU A 186 10.12 -2.92 10.24
CA LEU A 186 9.25 -2.06 9.44
C LEU A 186 8.98 -0.70 10.11
N CYS A 187 8.95 -0.61 11.44
CA CYS A 187 8.95 0.67 12.16
C CYS A 187 10.25 1.46 11.93
N ARG A 188 11.41 0.79 11.94
CA ARG A 188 12.71 1.42 11.61
C ARG A 188 12.75 1.93 10.18
N ALA A 189 12.19 1.16 9.25
CA ALA A 189 12.03 1.59 7.86
C ALA A 189 11.17 2.86 7.73
N LEU A 190 10.05 2.94 8.48
CA LEU A 190 9.21 4.15 8.53
C LEU A 190 9.92 5.33 9.20
N ALA A 191 10.77 5.09 10.20
CA ALA A 191 11.56 6.14 10.83
C ALA A 191 12.56 6.80 9.86
N ALA A 192 13.04 6.06 8.87
CA ALA A 192 13.95 6.53 7.84
C ALA A 192 13.24 7.12 6.60
N HIS A 193 11.90 6.99 6.51
CA HIS A 193 11.12 7.39 5.35
C HIS A 193 10.96 8.92 5.27
N ASP A 194 11.61 9.53 4.28
CA ASP A 194 11.38 10.92 3.86
C ASP A 194 11.73 11.06 2.37
N VAL A 195 10.72 11.26 1.54
CA VAL A 195 10.86 11.44 0.09
C VAL A 195 10.40 12.82 -0.38
N ARG A 196 10.32 13.80 0.52
CA ARG A 196 9.82 15.15 0.18
C ARG A 196 10.65 15.83 -0.91
N ASP A 197 11.96 15.71 -0.84
CA ASP A 197 12.87 16.30 -1.80
C ASP A 197 12.84 15.59 -3.17
N ASP A 198 12.36 14.34 -3.22
CA ASP A 198 12.27 13.53 -4.43
C ASP A 198 10.96 13.76 -5.20
N LEU A 199 9.89 14.22 -4.53
CA LEU A 199 8.55 14.36 -5.12
C LEU A 199 8.54 15.12 -6.47
N PRO A 200 9.26 16.26 -6.67
CA PRO A 200 9.23 16.98 -7.94
C PRO A 200 9.80 16.19 -9.12
N TYR A 201 10.56 15.13 -8.85
CA TYR A 201 11.21 14.30 -9.87
C TYR A 201 10.42 13.04 -10.20
N ILE A 202 9.36 12.73 -9.46
CA ILE A 202 8.48 11.58 -9.72
C ILE A 202 7.63 11.87 -10.96
N THR A 203 7.86 11.08 -12.02
CA THR A 203 7.17 11.20 -13.32
C THR A 203 6.03 10.20 -13.49
N LEU A 204 6.05 9.12 -12.73
CA LEU A 204 5.01 8.08 -12.73
C LEU A 204 3.67 8.69 -12.28
N PRO A 205 2.52 8.27 -12.83
CA PRO A 205 1.22 8.64 -12.28
C PRO A 205 1.05 8.19 -10.82
N VAL A 206 0.77 9.14 -9.94
CA VAL A 206 0.54 8.91 -8.52
C VAL A 206 -0.87 9.34 -8.15
N VAL A 207 -1.68 8.41 -7.66
CA VAL A 207 -3.02 8.69 -7.16
C VAL A 207 -3.00 8.58 -5.64
N MET A 208 -3.23 9.70 -4.97
CA MET A 208 -3.30 9.80 -3.51
C MET A 208 -4.73 9.61 -3.03
N VAL A 209 -4.93 8.76 -2.03
CA VAL A 209 -6.25 8.48 -1.43
C VAL A 209 -6.18 8.71 0.07
N ALA A 210 -6.93 9.69 0.56
CA ALA A 210 -7.05 10.00 1.99
C ALA A 210 -8.42 9.62 2.53
N GLY A 211 -8.49 9.08 3.74
CA GLY A 211 -9.71 9.01 4.50
C GLY A 211 -10.02 10.36 5.16
N GLU A 212 -11.25 10.86 5.02
CA GLU A 212 -11.65 12.16 5.61
C GLU A 212 -11.43 12.23 7.12
N ARG A 213 -11.57 11.09 7.80
CA ARG A 213 -11.44 10.93 9.27
C ARG A 213 -10.10 10.32 9.69
N ASP A 214 -9.13 10.21 8.79
CA ASP A 214 -7.81 9.67 9.13
C ASP A 214 -7.01 10.66 9.98
N THR A 215 -6.66 10.23 11.19
CA THR A 215 -5.82 10.99 12.12
C THR A 215 -4.35 10.53 12.09
N SER A 216 -4.06 9.40 11.45
CA SER A 216 -2.70 8.87 11.31
C SER A 216 -1.96 9.56 10.17
N THR A 217 -2.68 9.88 9.08
CA THR A 217 -2.13 10.56 7.90
C THR A 217 -3.05 11.72 7.54
N PRO A 218 -2.82 12.93 8.10
CA PRO A 218 -3.64 14.11 7.83
C PRO A 218 -3.72 14.45 6.35
N ILE A 219 -4.90 14.89 5.88
CA ILE A 219 -5.15 15.21 4.46
C ILE A 219 -4.10 16.16 3.88
N ALA A 220 -3.66 17.16 4.65
CA ALA A 220 -2.65 18.12 4.18
C ALA A 220 -1.32 17.46 3.77
N ASN A 221 -0.92 16.36 4.43
CA ASN A 221 0.30 15.64 4.07
C ASN A 221 0.10 14.80 2.78
N VAL A 222 -1.12 14.30 2.57
CA VAL A 222 -1.50 13.55 1.36
C VAL A 222 -1.61 14.50 0.16
N GLU A 223 -2.22 15.67 0.37
CA GLU A 223 -2.38 16.76 -0.61
C GLU A 223 -1.01 17.26 -1.10
N LEU A 224 -0.06 17.50 -0.18
CA LEU A 224 1.30 17.91 -0.53
C LEU A 224 1.95 17.00 -1.58
N VAL A 225 1.80 15.68 -1.45
CA VAL A 225 2.33 14.72 -2.42
C VAL A 225 1.65 14.89 -3.77
N ALA A 226 0.30 14.92 -3.80
CA ALA A 226 -0.46 15.04 -5.03
C ALA A 226 -0.15 16.34 -5.80
N GLU A 227 0.09 17.44 -5.09
CA GLU A 227 0.42 18.74 -5.69
C GLU A 227 1.86 18.84 -6.16
N THR A 228 2.78 18.05 -5.57
CA THR A 228 4.21 18.19 -5.84
C THR A 228 4.72 17.25 -6.93
N VAL A 229 4.20 16.01 -7.01
CA VAL A 229 4.60 15.08 -8.06
C VAL A 229 4.07 15.54 -9.43
N GLN A 230 4.77 15.21 -10.51
CA GLN A 230 4.45 15.73 -11.85
C GLN A 230 3.07 15.28 -12.37
N ARG A 231 2.57 14.11 -11.95
CA ARG A 231 1.30 13.52 -12.39
C ARG A 231 0.48 13.06 -11.19
N GLY A 232 0.25 13.97 -10.25
CA GLY A 232 -0.47 13.71 -9.00
C GLY A 232 -1.97 13.90 -9.12
N GLU A 233 -2.73 13.14 -8.35
CA GLU A 233 -4.17 13.31 -8.17
C GLU A 233 -4.54 12.97 -6.73
N LEU A 234 -5.47 13.72 -6.13
CA LEU A 234 -5.97 13.49 -4.78
C LEU A 234 -7.45 13.10 -4.78
N HIS A 235 -7.78 12.06 -4.01
CA HIS A 235 -9.14 11.70 -3.66
C HIS A 235 -9.30 11.64 -2.14
N VAL A 236 -10.23 12.42 -1.61
CA VAL A 236 -10.65 12.33 -0.21
C VAL A 236 -11.92 11.49 -0.13
N VAL A 237 -11.84 10.38 0.61
CA VAL A 237 -12.95 9.43 0.78
C VAL A 237 -13.73 9.78 2.03
N PRO A 238 -15.01 10.19 1.92
CA PRO A 238 -15.81 10.64 3.06
C PRO A 238 -16.09 9.50 4.05
N GLU A 239 -16.18 9.87 5.33
CA GLU A 239 -16.49 8.97 6.46
C GLU A 239 -15.52 7.78 6.64
N ALA A 240 -14.37 7.76 5.96
CA ALA A 240 -13.32 6.77 6.15
C ALA A 240 -12.22 7.30 7.07
N ALA A 241 -11.72 6.44 7.96
CA ALA A 241 -10.50 6.66 8.72
C ALA A 241 -9.31 6.01 7.97
N HIS A 242 -8.30 5.49 8.67
CA HIS A 242 -7.07 4.96 8.08
C HIS A 242 -7.27 3.72 7.19
N GLN A 243 -8.20 2.82 7.53
CA GLN A 243 -8.49 1.59 6.77
C GLN A 243 -9.49 1.86 5.63
N VAL A 244 -9.13 2.75 4.70
CA VAL A 244 -10.01 3.19 3.59
C VAL A 244 -10.41 2.02 2.71
N THR A 245 -9.51 1.10 2.41
CA THR A 245 -9.73 -0.09 1.57
C THR A 245 -10.78 -1.03 2.16
N VAL A 246 -10.82 -1.13 3.47
CA VAL A 246 -11.77 -1.96 4.22
C VAL A 246 -13.14 -1.27 4.36
N CYS A 247 -13.11 0.04 4.69
CA CYS A 247 -14.31 0.80 5.01
C CYS A 247 -15.09 1.21 3.75
N ARG A 248 -14.40 1.52 2.66
CA ARG A 248 -14.96 2.08 1.42
C ARG A 248 -14.38 1.40 0.17
N PRO A 249 -14.50 0.07 0.04
CA PRO A 249 -13.85 -0.69 -1.03
C PRO A 249 -14.29 -0.26 -2.44
N ALA A 250 -15.59 0.01 -2.65
CA ALA A 250 -16.10 0.43 -3.95
C ALA A 250 -15.54 1.82 -4.38
N ASP A 251 -15.35 2.75 -3.44
CA ASP A 251 -14.72 4.05 -3.74
C ASP A 251 -13.27 3.87 -4.15
N VAL A 252 -12.50 3.04 -3.42
CA VAL A 252 -11.10 2.74 -3.75
C VAL A 252 -10.99 2.05 -5.11
N ALA A 253 -11.84 1.05 -5.39
CA ALA A 253 -11.86 0.37 -6.69
C ALA A 253 -12.16 1.33 -7.84
N ARG A 254 -13.13 2.23 -7.68
CA ARG A 254 -13.47 3.27 -8.67
C ARG A 254 -12.27 4.19 -8.94
N ILE A 255 -11.52 4.58 -7.89
CA ILE A 255 -10.33 5.42 -8.03
C ILE A 255 -9.23 4.67 -8.79
N ILE A 256 -8.99 3.40 -8.45
CA ILE A 256 -8.01 2.54 -9.14
C ILE A 256 -8.37 2.40 -10.63
N ARG A 257 -9.64 2.18 -11.00
CA ARG A 257 -10.09 2.16 -12.41
C ARG A 257 -9.76 3.46 -13.14
N GLY A 258 -9.87 4.61 -12.46
CA GLY A 258 -9.48 5.90 -13.01
C GLY A 258 -8.00 5.96 -13.40
N LEU A 259 -7.12 5.35 -12.63
CA LEU A 259 -5.69 5.25 -12.98
C LEU A 259 -5.47 4.35 -14.19
N PHE A 260 -6.16 3.21 -14.28
CA PHE A 260 -6.02 2.27 -15.42
C PHE A 260 -6.35 2.93 -16.75
N THR A 261 -7.38 3.78 -16.81
CA THR A 261 -7.80 4.46 -18.04
C THR A 261 -6.82 5.52 -18.52
N ARG A 262 -6.10 6.16 -17.61
CA ARG A 262 -5.08 7.17 -17.95
C ARG A 262 -3.81 6.57 -18.52
N GLY A 263 -3.43 5.38 -18.09
CA GLY A 263 -2.28 4.65 -18.64
C GLY A 263 -2.47 4.28 -20.12
N GLN A 264 -3.71 4.06 -20.56
CA GLN A 264 -4.03 3.72 -21.95
C GLN A 264 -3.94 4.92 -22.90
N THR A 265 -4.33 6.13 -22.46
CA THR A 265 -4.28 7.34 -23.30
C THR A 265 -2.85 7.77 -23.65
N SER A 266 -1.87 7.48 -22.82
CA SER A 266 -0.46 7.81 -23.10
C SER A 266 0.18 6.90 -24.17
N LYS A 267 -0.27 5.65 -24.33
CA LYS A 267 0.24 4.74 -25.39
C LYS A 267 -0.32 5.07 -26.78
N VAL A 268 -1.58 5.50 -26.87
CA VAL A 268 -2.23 5.83 -28.16
C VAL A 268 -1.60 7.06 -28.82
N VAL A 269 -1.09 8.02 -28.04
CA VAL A 269 -0.42 9.21 -28.59
C VAL A 269 0.98 8.90 -29.12
N SER A 270 1.68 7.88 -28.60
CA SER A 270 3.01 7.48 -29.10
C SER A 270 2.97 6.61 -30.36
N GLU A 271 1.88 5.87 -30.60
CA GLU A 271 1.69 5.06 -31.82
C GLU A 271 1.18 5.86 -33.04
N SER A 272 0.72 7.08 -32.83
CA SER A 272 0.23 7.97 -33.92
C SER A 272 1.28 9.00 -34.40
N ALA A 273 2.54 8.90 -33.97
CA ALA A 273 3.61 9.84 -34.28
C ALA A 273 4.75 9.23 -35.14
N ASP A 274 4.56 7.99 -35.67
CA ASP A 274 5.48 7.34 -36.65
C ASP A 274 4.91 7.33 -38.08
#